data_a722c0a5e19a966962c9ee6353b7f869
#
_entry.id   a722c0a5e19a966962c9ee6353b7f869
#
_cell.length_a   1.000
_cell.length_b   1.000
_cell.length_c   1.000
_cell.angle_alpha   90.00
_cell.angle_beta   90.00
_cell.angle_gamma   90.00
#
_symmetry.space_group_name_H-M   'P 1'
#
loop_
_entity.id
_entity.type
_entity.pdbx_description
1 polymer ?
#
loop_
_entity_poly.entity_id
_entity_poly.type
_entity_poly.pdbx_seq_one_letter_code
_entity_poly.pdbx_strand_id
1 'polypeptide(L)'
;MKHVRKNLLALAAATACMMIGHAAFADELSIMASGGAWQDAQRKAWFEPFSKETGVKILEQEYLGDLGKVKAMVDTGNVPIDLVTVETATVLQGCDAGILERLDYSKIGPRDKFIEGSALDCGVGLDAYGDILAYDPTALKDAPTSVLDLFDTAKFPGKRAMRKFPAQNLEWALMADGVAPADVYKVLATPEGVDRAFKKLDTIKKDIVWWDAGAQPAQLLASKEVVMTTAWNGRIQNAIDTDGKPFKIVWNNQILEYDMIAIPKGAKSPDLAYKYLAYISEPKNNAKLASYITYGPVRTDAASFVASDALPKLPNAPDHLSGAYLVADTEFWGDYGEDLVKRFNAWLAQ
;
A
#
# COMPACT_ATOMS: atom_id res chain seq x y z
N MET A 1 -71.49 -67.72 -21.30
CA MET A 1 -71.77 -67.18 -19.94
C MET A 1 -70.43 -66.90 -19.28
N LYS A 2 -70.33 -65.79 -18.69
CA LYS A 2 -69.27 -65.28 -17.78
C LYS A 2 -68.40 -64.15 -18.39
N HIS A 3 -68.61 -63.03 -17.75
CA HIS A 3 -68.08 -61.70 -17.97
C HIS A 3 -66.59 -61.63 -17.77
N VAL A 4 -65.89 -60.93 -18.68
CA VAL A 4 -64.56 -60.44 -18.49
C VAL A 4 -64.61 -58.96 -18.25
N ARG A 5 -64.38 -58.52 -17.02
CA ARG A 5 -64.20 -57.08 -16.64
C ARG A 5 -62.82 -56.61 -17.08
N LYS A 6 -62.78 -55.62 -17.91
CA LYS A 6 -61.58 -54.88 -18.25
C LYS A 6 -61.29 -53.85 -17.16
N ASN A 7 -60.18 -54.03 -16.46
CA ASN A 7 -59.60 -53.01 -15.60
C ASN A 7 -58.66 -52.12 -16.41
N LEU A 8 -59.05 -50.85 -16.61
CA LEU A 8 -58.18 -49.82 -17.11
C LEU A 8 -57.36 -49.31 -15.92
N LEU A 9 -56.07 -49.59 -15.92
CA LEU A 9 -55.09 -48.93 -15.04
C LEU A 9 -54.65 -47.67 -15.78
N ALA A 10 -55.01 -46.48 -15.26
CA ALA A 10 -54.52 -45.20 -15.67
C ALA A 10 -53.11 -45.03 -15.10
N LEU A 11 -52.10 -45.01 -15.98
CA LEU A 11 -50.74 -44.72 -15.65
C LEU A 11 -50.55 -43.18 -15.59
N ALA A 12 -50.61 -42.60 -14.40
CA ALA A 12 -50.27 -41.21 -14.17
C ALA A 12 -48.72 -41.08 -14.17
N ALA A 13 -48.13 -40.62 -15.27
CA ALA A 13 -46.75 -40.24 -15.34
C ALA A 13 -46.56 -38.91 -14.60
N ALA A 14 -46.10 -38.98 -13.36
CA ALA A 14 -45.62 -37.81 -12.61
C ALA A 14 -44.27 -37.37 -13.18
N THR A 15 -44.26 -36.35 -14.03
CA THR A 15 -43.07 -35.68 -14.50
C THR A 15 -42.52 -34.86 -13.34
N ALA A 16 -41.63 -35.44 -12.54
CA ALA A 16 -40.83 -34.71 -11.55
C ALA A 16 -39.82 -33.85 -12.35
N CYS A 17 -40.13 -32.57 -12.55
CA CYS A 17 -39.13 -31.57 -12.92
C CYS A 17 -38.10 -31.50 -11.78
N MET A 18 -36.99 -32.21 -11.93
CA MET A 18 -35.79 -31.94 -11.13
C MET A 18 -35.31 -30.54 -11.52
N MET A 19 -35.68 -29.55 -10.75
CA MET A 19 -34.94 -28.29 -10.72
C MET A 19 -33.53 -28.64 -10.20
N ILE A 20 -32.60 -28.90 -11.13
CA ILE A 20 -31.20 -28.88 -10.84
C ILE A 20 -30.88 -27.41 -10.50
N GLY A 21 -31.01 -27.07 -9.24
CA GLY A 21 -30.48 -25.82 -8.74
C GLY A 21 -28.98 -25.83 -9.05
N HIS A 22 -28.59 -25.11 -10.07
CA HIS A 22 -27.19 -24.76 -10.23
C HIS A 22 -26.85 -24.02 -8.94
N ALA A 23 -26.09 -24.67 -8.02
CA ALA A 23 -25.37 -23.95 -7.01
C ALA A 23 -24.45 -23.01 -7.79
N ALA A 24 -24.87 -21.75 -7.92
CA ALA A 24 -24.01 -20.72 -8.43
C ALA A 24 -22.83 -20.69 -7.47
N PHE A 25 -21.69 -21.28 -7.84
CA PHE A 25 -20.45 -21.04 -7.13
C PHE A 25 -20.26 -19.53 -7.19
N ALA A 26 -20.15 -18.90 -6.02
CA ALA A 26 -19.81 -17.48 -5.97
C ALA A 26 -18.49 -17.31 -6.72
N ASP A 27 -18.47 -16.36 -7.65
CA ASP A 27 -17.22 -16.00 -8.32
C ASP A 27 -16.20 -15.59 -7.25
N GLU A 28 -14.95 -16.00 -7.41
CA GLU A 28 -13.87 -15.72 -6.46
C GLU A 28 -12.86 -14.77 -7.11
N LEU A 29 -12.42 -13.77 -6.34
CA LEU A 29 -11.37 -12.82 -6.72
C LEU A 29 -10.25 -12.90 -5.70
N SER A 30 -9.05 -13.29 -6.12
CA SER A 30 -7.89 -13.44 -5.26
C SER A 30 -7.04 -12.16 -5.25
N ILE A 31 -6.84 -11.58 -4.06
CA ILE A 31 -6.08 -10.35 -3.85
C ILE A 31 -4.91 -10.62 -2.90
N MET A 32 -3.72 -10.23 -3.32
CA MET A 32 -2.50 -10.30 -2.51
C MET A 32 -2.12 -8.91 -2.00
N ALA A 33 -1.98 -8.74 -0.67
CA ALA A 33 -1.76 -7.44 -0.02
C ALA A 33 -0.81 -7.53 1.18
N SER A 34 -0.36 -6.38 1.71
CA SER A 34 0.71 -6.30 2.73
C SER A 34 0.29 -6.56 4.17
N GLY A 35 -0.91 -7.09 4.42
CA GLY A 35 -1.36 -7.48 5.76
C GLY A 35 -1.59 -6.34 6.77
N GLY A 36 -1.89 -6.74 8.01
CA GLY A 36 -2.04 -5.85 9.16
C GLY A 36 -3.14 -4.80 9.01
N ALA A 37 -3.03 -3.68 9.76
CA ALA A 37 -4.08 -2.65 9.83
C ALA A 37 -4.48 -2.08 8.44
N TRP A 38 -3.58 -2.05 7.47
CA TRP A 38 -3.90 -1.59 6.12
C TRP A 38 -4.80 -2.56 5.36
N GLN A 39 -4.51 -3.87 5.41
CA GLN A 39 -5.39 -4.87 4.80
C GLN A 39 -6.73 -4.99 5.54
N ASP A 40 -6.74 -4.83 6.88
CA ASP A 40 -7.98 -4.75 7.65
C ASP A 40 -8.84 -3.54 7.25
N ALA A 41 -8.20 -2.41 6.96
CA ALA A 41 -8.89 -1.22 6.45
C ALA A 41 -9.46 -1.47 5.04
N GLN A 42 -8.72 -2.09 4.14
CA GLN A 42 -9.21 -2.48 2.80
C GLN A 42 -10.38 -3.45 2.89
N ARG A 43 -10.30 -4.43 3.80
CA ARG A 43 -11.39 -5.40 4.02
C ARG A 43 -12.69 -4.68 4.36
N LYS A 44 -12.66 -3.74 5.31
CA LYS A 44 -13.82 -2.97 5.74
C LYS A 44 -14.29 -1.95 4.71
N ALA A 45 -13.34 -1.28 4.03
CA ALA A 45 -13.66 -0.24 3.06
C ALA A 45 -14.17 -0.79 1.74
N TRP A 46 -13.58 -1.91 1.28
CA TRP A 46 -13.74 -2.38 -0.10
C TRP A 46 -14.13 -3.85 -0.21
N PHE A 47 -13.43 -4.80 0.43
CA PHE A 47 -13.64 -6.23 0.19
C PHE A 47 -15.05 -6.69 0.62
N GLU A 48 -15.42 -6.43 1.87
CA GLU A 48 -16.73 -6.79 2.38
C GLU A 48 -17.88 -6.08 1.66
N PRO A 49 -17.83 -4.73 1.43
CA PRO A 49 -18.86 -4.04 0.67
C PRO A 49 -18.97 -4.54 -0.78
N PHE A 50 -17.85 -4.74 -1.47
CA PHE A 50 -17.85 -5.29 -2.82
C PHE A 50 -18.45 -6.69 -2.88
N SER A 51 -18.05 -7.58 -1.97
CA SER A 51 -18.60 -8.93 -1.86
C SER A 51 -20.12 -8.91 -1.60
N LYS A 52 -20.56 -8.02 -0.71
CA LYS A 52 -22.00 -7.86 -0.39
C LYS A 52 -22.80 -7.37 -1.60
N GLU A 53 -22.24 -6.45 -2.39
CA GLU A 53 -22.93 -5.85 -3.54
C GLU A 53 -22.97 -6.78 -4.74
N THR A 54 -21.89 -7.54 -4.95
CA THR A 54 -21.69 -8.31 -6.20
C THR A 54 -21.89 -9.81 -6.04
N GLY A 55 -21.85 -10.33 -4.81
CA GLY A 55 -21.82 -11.77 -4.53
C GLY A 55 -20.45 -12.41 -4.75
N VAL A 56 -19.44 -11.66 -5.19
CA VAL A 56 -18.07 -12.16 -5.40
C VAL A 56 -17.38 -12.38 -4.06
N LYS A 57 -16.76 -13.54 -3.89
CA LYS A 57 -15.96 -13.83 -2.69
C LYS A 57 -14.53 -13.35 -2.87
N ILE A 58 -14.02 -12.51 -1.97
CA ILE A 58 -12.62 -12.11 -1.96
C ILE A 58 -11.79 -13.15 -1.21
N LEU A 59 -10.72 -13.63 -1.87
CA LEU A 59 -9.71 -14.50 -1.27
C LEU A 59 -8.45 -13.67 -1.00
N GLU A 60 -8.14 -13.49 0.26
CA GLU A 60 -7.04 -12.65 0.71
C GLU A 60 -5.76 -13.48 0.89
N GLN A 61 -4.63 -12.94 0.43
CA GLN A 61 -3.29 -13.48 0.68
C GLN A 61 -2.38 -12.35 1.17
N GLU A 62 -1.50 -12.66 2.11
CA GLU A 62 -0.51 -11.70 2.61
C GLU A 62 0.86 -11.91 1.97
N TYR A 63 1.59 -10.82 1.72
CA TYR A 63 2.98 -10.83 1.28
C TYR A 63 3.64 -9.45 1.56
N LEU A 64 4.94 -9.35 1.34
CA LEU A 64 5.72 -8.16 1.69
C LEU A 64 6.01 -7.20 0.50
N GLY A 65 5.26 -7.32 -0.61
CA GLY A 65 5.41 -6.41 -1.76
C GLY A 65 6.44 -6.85 -2.81
N ASP A 66 7.18 -7.94 -2.61
CA ASP A 66 8.18 -8.45 -3.55
C ASP A 66 7.53 -9.10 -4.78
N LEU A 67 7.84 -8.57 -5.97
CA LEU A 67 7.39 -9.13 -7.25
C LEU A 67 8.00 -10.50 -7.61
N GLY A 68 9.04 -10.94 -6.94
CA GLY A 68 9.69 -12.22 -7.25
C GLY A 68 8.73 -13.40 -7.20
N LYS A 69 7.84 -13.41 -6.20
CA LYS A 69 6.78 -14.42 -6.10
C LYS A 69 5.78 -14.32 -7.25
N VAL A 70 5.36 -13.12 -7.62
CA VAL A 70 4.44 -12.87 -8.73
C VAL A 70 5.09 -13.28 -10.07
N LYS A 71 6.35 -12.89 -10.26
CA LYS A 71 7.14 -13.28 -11.43
C LYS A 71 7.22 -14.80 -11.59
N ALA A 72 7.51 -15.54 -10.53
CA ALA A 72 7.57 -17.00 -10.57
C ALA A 72 6.22 -17.63 -10.98
N MET A 73 5.09 -17.05 -10.54
CA MET A 73 3.75 -17.50 -10.96
C MET A 73 3.52 -17.24 -12.45
N VAL A 74 3.89 -16.04 -12.94
CA VAL A 74 3.74 -15.66 -14.35
C VAL A 74 4.65 -16.52 -15.25
N ASP A 75 5.92 -16.69 -14.89
CA ASP A 75 6.89 -17.48 -15.66
C ASP A 75 6.46 -18.97 -15.79
N THR A 76 5.78 -19.50 -14.79
CA THR A 76 5.26 -20.89 -14.82
C THR A 76 3.88 -21.01 -15.47
N GLY A 77 3.23 -19.89 -15.83
CA GLY A 77 1.87 -19.87 -16.36
C GLY A 77 0.79 -20.32 -15.35
N ASN A 78 1.13 -20.38 -14.06
CA ASN A 78 0.19 -20.71 -12.99
C ASN A 78 0.03 -19.51 -12.04
N VAL A 79 -0.91 -18.62 -12.38
CA VAL A 79 -1.18 -17.39 -11.65
C VAL A 79 -2.47 -17.55 -10.85
N PRO A 80 -2.41 -17.94 -9.56
CA PRO A 80 -3.60 -18.17 -8.73
C PRO A 80 -4.15 -16.88 -8.09
N ILE A 81 -3.56 -15.72 -8.39
CA ILE A 81 -3.96 -14.40 -7.90
C ILE A 81 -4.46 -13.54 -9.05
N ASP A 82 -5.47 -12.72 -8.80
CA ASP A 82 -6.07 -11.84 -9.80
C ASP A 82 -5.60 -10.40 -9.65
N LEU A 83 -5.29 -9.99 -8.41
CA LEU A 83 -4.82 -8.64 -8.08
C LEU A 83 -3.67 -8.70 -7.08
N VAL A 84 -2.74 -7.77 -7.23
CA VAL A 84 -1.60 -7.61 -6.31
C VAL A 84 -1.43 -6.14 -5.96
N THR A 85 -1.25 -5.85 -4.67
CA THR A 85 -0.93 -4.50 -4.21
C THR A 85 0.59 -4.33 -4.14
N VAL A 86 1.10 -3.24 -4.65
CA VAL A 86 2.54 -2.96 -4.78
C VAL A 86 2.80 -1.47 -4.62
N GLU A 87 4.02 -1.10 -4.30
CA GLU A 87 4.50 0.29 -4.34
C GLU A 87 4.64 0.77 -5.80
N THR A 88 4.59 2.08 -6.03
CA THR A 88 4.56 2.70 -7.37
C THR A 88 5.74 2.29 -8.24
N ALA A 89 6.99 2.31 -7.70
CA ALA A 89 8.19 1.89 -8.44
C ALA A 89 8.12 0.41 -8.87
N THR A 90 7.52 -0.43 -8.03
CA THR A 90 7.32 -1.86 -8.31
C THR A 90 6.37 -2.09 -9.47
N VAL A 91 5.36 -1.20 -9.68
CA VAL A 91 4.49 -1.24 -10.86
C VAL A 91 5.29 -1.01 -12.14
N LEU A 92 6.20 -0.02 -12.17
CA LEU A 92 7.02 0.25 -13.36
C LEU A 92 7.90 -0.96 -13.69
N GLN A 93 8.63 -1.48 -12.69
CA GLN A 93 9.47 -2.67 -12.88
C GLN A 93 8.67 -3.88 -13.39
N GLY A 94 7.49 -4.13 -12.81
CA GLY A 94 6.62 -5.23 -13.22
C GLY A 94 6.01 -5.05 -14.61
N CYS A 95 5.74 -3.80 -15.00
CA CYS A 95 5.25 -3.42 -16.32
C CYS A 95 6.31 -3.68 -17.39
N ASP A 96 7.54 -3.19 -17.18
CA ASP A 96 8.65 -3.32 -18.11
C ASP A 96 9.11 -4.78 -18.24
N ALA A 97 9.10 -5.53 -17.16
CA ALA A 97 9.38 -6.96 -17.16
C ALA A 97 8.26 -7.82 -17.77
N GLY A 98 7.11 -7.23 -18.15
CA GLY A 98 5.95 -7.95 -18.68
C GLY A 98 5.28 -8.88 -17.70
N ILE A 99 5.42 -8.63 -16.39
CA ILE A 99 4.81 -9.41 -15.30
C ILE A 99 3.40 -8.93 -14.98
N LEU A 100 3.12 -7.63 -15.23
CA LEU A 100 1.83 -6.99 -14.99
C LEU A 100 1.12 -6.70 -16.32
N GLU A 101 -0.22 -6.74 -16.29
CA GLU A 101 -1.04 -6.37 -17.45
C GLU A 101 -1.10 -4.85 -17.62
N ARG A 102 -1.08 -4.37 -18.87
CA ARG A 102 -1.40 -2.97 -19.17
C ARG A 102 -2.90 -2.74 -18.98
N LEU A 103 -3.24 -1.74 -18.16
CA LEU A 103 -4.61 -1.46 -17.75
C LEU A 103 -5.40 -0.68 -18.81
N ASP A 104 -6.62 -1.13 -19.06
CA ASP A 104 -7.63 -0.41 -19.84
C ASP A 104 -8.43 0.51 -18.92
N TYR A 105 -8.05 1.78 -18.83
CA TYR A 105 -8.71 2.78 -17.99
C TYR A 105 -10.16 3.08 -18.41
N SER A 106 -10.57 2.71 -19.61
CA SER A 106 -11.99 2.81 -19.98
C SER A 106 -12.91 1.89 -19.16
N LYS A 107 -12.33 0.83 -18.56
CA LYS A 107 -13.00 -0.10 -17.66
C LYS A 107 -12.88 0.26 -16.18
N ILE A 108 -11.98 1.19 -15.81
CA ILE A 108 -11.68 1.56 -14.41
C ILE A 108 -12.30 2.91 -14.08
N GLY A 109 -12.09 3.89 -14.93
CA GLY A 109 -12.54 5.28 -14.74
C GLY A 109 -11.59 6.28 -15.39
N PRO A 110 -11.98 7.58 -15.42
CA PRO A 110 -11.19 8.61 -16.08
C PRO A 110 -9.80 8.77 -15.43
N ARG A 111 -8.75 8.54 -16.22
CA ARG A 111 -7.35 8.57 -15.73
C ARG A 111 -6.94 9.96 -15.20
N ASP A 112 -7.47 11.02 -15.79
CA ASP A 112 -7.24 12.41 -15.42
C ASP A 112 -7.86 12.82 -14.07
N LYS A 113 -8.66 11.94 -13.47
CA LYS A 113 -9.24 12.13 -12.13
C LYS A 113 -8.40 11.51 -11.01
N PHE A 114 -7.30 10.91 -11.34
CA PHE A 114 -6.34 10.44 -10.34
C PHE A 114 -5.25 11.51 -10.12
N ILE A 115 -4.69 11.52 -8.91
CA ILE A 115 -3.52 12.36 -8.60
C ILE A 115 -2.36 11.95 -9.52
N GLU A 116 -1.57 12.91 -9.96
CA GLU A 116 -0.39 12.65 -10.78
C GLU A 116 0.52 11.61 -10.13
N GLY A 117 0.98 10.63 -10.93
CA GLY A 117 1.77 9.50 -10.45
C GLY A 117 0.97 8.32 -9.89
N SER A 118 -0.35 8.47 -9.63
CA SER A 118 -1.18 7.40 -9.09
C SER A 118 -2.02 6.64 -10.11
N ALA A 119 -1.84 6.89 -11.42
CA ALA A 119 -2.50 6.17 -12.50
C ALA A 119 -1.47 5.81 -13.58
N LEU A 120 -0.86 4.63 -13.44
CA LEU A 120 0.19 4.14 -14.32
C LEU A 120 -0.37 3.18 -15.38
N ASP A 121 0.43 2.84 -16.38
CA ASP A 121 0.00 1.93 -17.45
C ASP A 121 -0.35 0.52 -16.95
N CYS A 122 0.32 0.03 -15.91
CA CYS A 122 0.10 -1.31 -15.37
C CYS A 122 -0.40 -1.33 -13.92
N GLY A 123 -0.78 -0.19 -13.36
CA GLY A 123 -1.29 -0.09 -12.00
C GLY A 123 -2.13 1.13 -11.76
N VAL A 124 -3.08 1.02 -10.86
CA VAL A 124 -3.94 2.13 -10.41
C VAL A 124 -3.77 2.33 -8.91
N GLY A 125 -3.72 3.59 -8.48
CA GLY A 125 -3.56 3.98 -7.10
C GLY A 125 -4.73 3.56 -6.22
N LEU A 126 -4.40 3.11 -5.02
CA LEU A 126 -5.33 2.78 -3.96
C LEU A 126 -5.49 3.95 -3.00
N ASP A 127 -4.38 4.42 -2.49
CA ASP A 127 -4.29 5.50 -1.52
C ASP A 127 -2.94 6.22 -1.60
N ALA A 128 -2.86 7.38 -0.90
CA ALA A 128 -1.65 8.12 -0.67
C ALA A 128 -1.25 7.98 0.81
N TYR A 129 -0.03 7.61 1.07
CA TYR A 129 0.52 7.55 2.42
C TYR A 129 1.78 8.43 2.56
N GLY A 130 2.10 8.75 3.80
CA GLY A 130 3.29 9.52 4.14
C GLY A 130 4.27 8.67 4.94
N ASP A 131 5.51 8.63 4.47
CA ASP A 131 6.63 8.23 5.31
C ASP A 131 6.97 9.40 6.21
N ILE A 132 6.82 9.21 7.51
CA ILE A 132 6.87 10.26 8.52
C ILE A 132 7.83 9.91 9.66
N LEU A 133 8.11 10.87 10.52
CA LEU A 133 8.69 10.61 11.83
C LEU A 133 7.59 10.47 12.87
N ALA A 134 7.67 9.42 13.67
CA ALA A 134 6.88 9.27 14.88
C ALA A 134 7.77 9.21 16.12
N TYR A 135 7.26 9.70 17.25
CA TYR A 135 8.01 9.66 18.51
C TYR A 135 7.07 9.51 19.71
N ASP A 136 7.64 9.03 20.82
CA ASP A 136 6.97 9.02 22.11
C ASP A 136 7.35 10.33 22.87
N PRO A 137 6.40 11.24 23.14
CA PRO A 137 6.69 12.50 23.82
C PRO A 137 7.16 12.30 25.27
N THR A 138 6.96 11.12 25.84
CA THR A 138 7.47 10.81 27.20
C THR A 138 8.94 10.39 27.22
N ALA A 139 9.50 10.06 26.04
CA ALA A 139 10.89 9.61 25.89
C ALA A 139 11.87 10.73 25.52
N LEU A 140 11.36 11.90 25.10
CA LEU A 140 12.17 13.03 24.64
C LEU A 140 11.89 14.28 25.46
N LYS A 141 12.95 15.06 25.73
CA LYS A 141 12.84 16.35 26.44
C LYS A 141 12.22 17.42 25.52
N ASP A 142 12.68 17.46 24.28
CA ASP A 142 12.24 18.39 23.26
C ASP A 142 11.50 17.62 22.15
N ALA A 143 10.45 18.22 21.57
CA ALA A 143 9.72 17.62 20.47
C ALA A 143 10.52 17.79 19.16
N PRO A 144 10.69 16.73 18.35
CA PRO A 144 11.19 16.87 16.98
C PRO A 144 10.17 17.62 16.11
N THR A 145 10.68 18.39 15.16
CA THR A 145 9.89 19.26 14.28
C THR A 145 10.01 18.91 12.80
N SER A 146 10.92 18.00 12.49
CA SER A 146 11.21 17.52 11.14
C SER A 146 11.60 16.04 11.19
N VAL A 147 11.34 15.30 10.11
CA VAL A 147 11.88 13.95 9.93
C VAL A 147 13.42 13.97 9.98
N LEU A 148 14.05 15.06 9.55
CA LEU A 148 15.50 15.21 9.55
C LEU A 148 16.12 15.28 10.97
N ASP A 149 15.32 15.51 12.00
CA ASP A 149 15.74 15.43 13.40
C ASP A 149 16.21 14.02 13.81
N LEU A 150 15.89 12.99 13.01
CA LEU A 150 16.50 11.65 13.13
C LEU A 150 18.03 11.67 13.14
N PHE A 151 18.63 12.62 12.42
CA PHE A 151 20.08 12.72 12.26
C PHE A 151 20.77 13.55 13.37
N ASP A 152 20.00 14.23 14.23
CA ASP A 152 20.54 15.01 15.35
C ASP A 152 20.54 14.18 16.65
N THR A 153 21.53 13.30 16.78
CA THR A 153 21.69 12.44 17.97
C THR A 153 22.13 13.20 19.22
N ALA A 154 22.64 14.42 19.07
CA ALA A 154 23.04 15.26 20.19
C ALA A 154 21.82 15.91 20.85
N LYS A 155 20.88 16.45 20.05
CA LYS A 155 19.65 17.05 20.54
C LYS A 155 18.64 15.98 20.97
N PHE A 156 18.56 14.88 20.23
CA PHE A 156 17.64 13.77 20.47
C PHE A 156 18.42 12.47 20.78
N PRO A 157 18.95 12.31 21.98
CA PRO A 157 19.73 11.13 22.35
C PRO A 157 18.84 9.88 22.47
N GLY A 158 19.40 8.72 22.14
CA GLY A 158 18.72 7.43 22.16
C GLY A 158 18.71 6.74 20.80
N LYS A 159 18.20 5.52 20.75
CA LYS A 159 18.04 4.79 19.50
C LYS A 159 16.88 5.32 18.70
N ARG A 160 16.99 5.20 17.38
CA ARG A 160 15.92 5.50 16.42
C ARG A 160 15.68 4.31 15.52
N ALA A 161 14.47 4.14 15.03
CA ALA A 161 14.23 3.08 14.07
C ALA A 161 14.01 3.64 12.65
N MET A 162 14.47 2.90 11.65
CA MET A 162 14.33 3.22 10.23
C MET A 162 13.99 1.96 9.44
N ARG A 163 13.31 2.09 8.31
CA ARG A 163 13.00 0.96 7.42
C ARG A 163 14.29 0.38 6.86
N LYS A 164 14.41 -0.95 6.85
CA LYS A 164 15.55 -1.66 6.29
C LYS A 164 15.48 -1.70 4.75
N PHE A 165 15.41 -0.54 4.17
CA PHE A 165 15.30 -0.35 2.73
C PHE A 165 15.98 0.97 2.32
N PRO A 166 16.59 1.11 1.13
CA PRO A 166 17.29 2.35 0.77
C PRO A 166 16.35 3.53 0.53
N ALA A 167 15.17 3.30 -0.08
CA ALA A 167 14.20 4.36 -0.32
C ALA A 167 13.77 5.03 1.00
N GLN A 168 13.49 6.30 0.92
CA GLN A 168 13.25 7.26 1.99
C GLN A 168 14.52 7.57 2.81
N ASN A 169 15.31 6.55 3.16
CA ASN A 169 16.51 6.73 3.96
C ASN A 169 17.60 7.54 3.26
N LEU A 170 17.82 7.29 1.95
CA LEU A 170 18.80 8.04 1.15
C LEU A 170 18.33 9.47 0.91
N GLU A 171 17.05 9.68 0.65
CA GLU A 171 16.45 10.99 0.47
C GLU A 171 16.58 11.83 1.75
N TRP A 172 16.17 11.29 2.90
CA TRP A 172 16.32 11.99 4.18
C TRP A 172 17.77 12.26 4.54
N ALA A 173 18.68 11.33 4.22
CA ALA A 173 20.11 11.54 4.44
C ALA A 173 20.62 12.75 3.64
N LEU A 174 20.25 12.88 2.36
CA LEU A 174 20.64 14.03 1.55
C LEU A 174 20.00 15.32 2.05
N MET A 175 18.70 15.30 2.37
CA MET A 175 18.04 16.48 2.93
C MET A 175 18.65 16.90 4.26
N ALA A 176 19.00 15.95 5.14
CA ALA A 176 19.70 16.24 6.40
C ALA A 176 21.14 16.71 6.21
N ASP A 177 21.72 16.47 5.03
CA ASP A 177 23.03 16.99 4.62
C ASP A 177 22.92 18.30 3.80
N GLY A 178 21.73 18.92 3.77
CA GLY A 178 21.50 20.25 3.20
C GLY A 178 21.09 20.27 1.72
N VAL A 179 20.74 19.12 1.12
CA VAL A 179 20.18 19.09 -0.23
C VAL A 179 18.71 19.50 -0.17
N ALA A 180 18.31 20.46 -1.01
CA ALA A 180 16.90 20.86 -1.10
C ALA A 180 16.03 19.70 -1.65
N PRO A 181 14.77 19.54 -1.18
CA PRO A 181 13.89 18.46 -1.67
C PRO A 181 13.83 18.37 -3.21
N ALA A 182 13.73 19.49 -3.91
CA ALA A 182 13.66 19.54 -5.37
C ALA A 182 14.91 19.01 -6.09
N ASP A 183 16.07 18.92 -5.42
CA ASP A 183 17.33 18.46 -5.99
C ASP A 183 17.71 17.04 -5.56
N VAL A 184 16.95 16.41 -4.64
CA VAL A 184 17.30 15.12 -4.04
C VAL A 184 17.56 14.05 -5.10
N TYR A 185 16.62 13.80 -5.99
CA TYR A 185 16.76 12.75 -7.00
C TYR A 185 17.83 13.08 -8.06
N LYS A 186 18.00 14.35 -8.40
CA LYS A 186 19.10 14.78 -9.26
C LYS A 186 20.47 14.47 -8.65
N VAL A 187 20.60 14.63 -7.33
CA VAL A 187 21.83 14.29 -6.60
C VAL A 187 21.97 12.77 -6.49
N LEU A 188 20.91 12.04 -6.13
CA LEU A 188 20.91 10.58 -6.04
C LEU A 188 21.19 9.87 -7.37
N ALA A 189 20.90 10.49 -8.50
CA ALA A 189 21.24 9.94 -9.82
C ALA A 189 22.77 9.92 -10.12
N THR A 190 23.59 10.44 -9.19
CA THR A 190 25.06 10.45 -9.35
C THR A 190 25.72 9.53 -8.32
N PRO A 191 26.84 8.83 -8.67
CA PRO A 191 27.59 8.03 -7.72
C PRO A 191 28.03 8.81 -6.49
N GLU A 192 28.47 10.06 -6.65
CA GLU A 192 28.92 10.96 -5.59
C GLU A 192 27.77 11.35 -4.64
N GLY A 193 26.56 11.54 -5.18
CA GLY A 193 25.37 11.82 -4.38
C GLY A 193 24.94 10.62 -3.56
N VAL A 194 25.01 9.43 -4.12
CA VAL A 194 24.76 8.18 -3.39
C VAL A 194 25.80 7.99 -2.27
N ASP A 195 27.09 8.21 -2.55
CA ASP A 195 28.16 8.17 -1.54
C ASP A 195 27.90 9.17 -0.41
N ARG A 196 27.46 10.37 -0.75
CA ARG A 196 27.11 11.42 0.20
C ARG A 196 25.95 11.01 1.11
N ALA A 197 24.91 10.38 0.56
CA ALA A 197 23.77 9.87 1.34
C ALA A 197 24.22 8.78 2.33
N PHE A 198 24.99 7.79 1.88
CA PHE A 198 25.51 6.74 2.77
C PHE A 198 26.44 7.31 3.87
N LYS A 199 27.32 8.24 3.52
CA LYS A 199 28.17 8.92 4.50
C LYS A 199 27.36 9.64 5.58
N LYS A 200 26.22 10.22 5.22
CA LYS A 200 25.31 10.84 6.18
C LYS A 200 24.62 9.78 7.06
N LEU A 201 24.18 8.66 6.49
CA LEU A 201 23.63 7.53 7.25
C LEU A 201 24.64 6.93 8.22
N ASP A 202 25.93 6.88 7.89
CA ASP A 202 27.00 6.40 8.77
C ASP A 202 27.06 7.18 10.07
N THR A 203 26.68 8.46 10.07
CA THR A 203 26.71 9.29 11.29
C THR A 203 25.75 8.80 12.38
N ILE A 204 24.72 8.04 12.02
CA ILE A 204 23.71 7.53 12.95
C ILE A 204 23.58 6.00 12.92
N LYS A 205 24.29 5.28 12.04
CA LYS A 205 24.16 3.84 11.79
C LYS A 205 24.13 2.99 13.06
N LYS A 206 25.02 3.27 14.01
CA LYS A 206 25.13 2.55 15.30
C LYS A 206 23.92 2.72 16.23
N ASP A 207 23.12 3.78 15.99
CA ASP A 207 21.98 4.13 16.82
C ASP A 207 20.65 3.71 16.13
N ILE A 208 20.71 3.04 14.97
CA ILE A 208 19.53 2.61 14.22
C ILE A 208 19.11 1.20 14.62
N VAL A 209 17.82 1.02 14.87
CA VAL A 209 17.11 -0.26 14.91
C VAL A 209 16.35 -0.39 13.59
N TRP A 210 16.64 -1.44 12.82
CA TRP A 210 16.03 -1.63 11.50
C TRP A 210 14.70 -2.38 11.62
N TRP A 211 13.71 -1.91 10.88
CA TRP A 211 12.42 -2.59 10.77
C TRP A 211 12.09 -2.97 9.31
N ASP A 212 11.37 -4.07 9.13
CA ASP A 212 10.93 -4.58 7.82
C ASP A 212 9.40 -4.55 7.67
N ALA A 213 8.65 -4.79 8.76
CA ALA A 213 7.20 -4.87 8.74
C ALA A 213 6.54 -3.63 9.35
N GLY A 214 5.47 -3.13 8.73
CA GLY A 214 4.80 -1.87 9.10
C GLY A 214 4.19 -1.80 10.51
N ALA A 215 4.06 -2.93 11.22
CA ALA A 215 3.65 -2.95 12.63
C ALA A 215 4.81 -2.69 13.60
N GLN A 216 6.05 -2.95 13.19
CA GLN A 216 7.23 -2.85 14.06
C GLN A 216 7.51 -1.44 14.60
N PRO A 217 7.38 -0.34 13.82
CA PRO A 217 7.61 1.01 14.33
C PRO A 217 6.83 1.35 15.61
N ALA A 218 5.53 1.07 15.60
CA ALA A 218 4.66 1.31 16.76
C ALA A 218 5.05 0.42 17.96
N GLN A 219 5.46 -0.82 17.71
CA GLN A 219 5.92 -1.75 18.76
C GLN A 219 7.24 -1.29 19.38
N LEU A 220 8.21 -0.84 18.57
CA LEU A 220 9.51 -0.33 19.02
C LEU A 220 9.37 0.94 19.89
N LEU A 221 8.44 1.84 19.52
CA LEU A 221 8.10 2.99 20.36
C LEU A 221 7.41 2.55 21.65
N ALA A 222 6.44 1.64 21.58
CA ALA A 222 5.68 1.17 22.74
C ALA A 222 6.56 0.44 23.75
N SER A 223 7.57 -0.32 23.31
CA SER A 223 8.55 -1.00 24.15
C SER A 223 9.65 -0.06 24.68
N LYS A 224 9.67 1.21 24.21
CA LYS A 224 10.73 2.20 24.51
C LYS A 224 12.13 1.74 24.08
N GLU A 225 12.22 0.84 23.11
CA GLU A 225 13.48 0.43 22.51
C GLU A 225 14.08 1.57 21.68
N VAL A 226 13.22 2.41 21.09
CA VAL A 226 13.60 3.61 20.36
C VAL A 226 12.84 4.82 20.87
N VAL A 227 13.43 6.00 20.75
CA VAL A 227 12.79 7.28 21.12
C VAL A 227 12.00 7.88 19.99
N MET A 228 12.33 7.54 18.74
CA MET A 228 11.68 7.97 17.51
C MET A 228 11.86 6.92 16.41
N THR A 229 11.01 6.96 15.40
CA THR A 229 11.04 6.01 14.29
C THR A 229 10.51 6.65 13.01
N THR A 230 11.05 6.24 11.85
CA THR A 230 10.30 6.41 10.61
C THR A 230 9.17 5.40 10.56
N ALA A 231 8.07 5.76 9.93
CA ALA A 231 6.91 4.88 9.81
C ALA A 231 5.94 5.38 8.74
N TRP A 232 5.05 4.53 8.28
CA TRP A 232 3.88 4.92 7.51
C TRP A 232 2.83 5.55 8.43
N ASN A 233 2.37 6.75 8.09
CA ASN A 233 1.51 7.57 8.95
C ASN A 233 0.27 6.83 9.46
N GLY A 234 -0.43 6.10 8.60
CA GLY A 234 -1.65 5.38 8.97
C GLY A 234 -1.42 4.29 10.02
N ARG A 235 -0.23 3.65 10.05
CA ARG A 235 0.12 2.64 11.06
C ARG A 235 0.29 3.28 12.45
N ILE A 236 0.93 4.43 12.49
CA ILE A 236 1.12 5.18 13.75
C ILE A 236 -0.20 5.78 14.21
N GLN A 237 -0.98 6.38 13.30
CA GLN A 237 -2.29 6.94 13.64
C GLN A 237 -3.24 5.86 14.15
N ASN A 238 -3.22 4.65 13.57
CA ASN A 238 -3.99 3.53 14.08
C ASN A 238 -3.59 3.16 15.52
N ALA A 239 -2.31 3.12 15.83
CA ALA A 239 -1.84 2.86 17.19
C ALA A 239 -2.27 3.96 18.18
N ILE A 240 -2.35 5.22 17.73
CA ILE A 240 -2.87 6.35 18.53
C ILE A 240 -4.37 6.18 18.76
N ASP A 241 -5.15 5.99 17.71
CA ASP A 241 -6.62 6.03 17.76
C ASP A 241 -7.22 4.74 18.35
N THR A 242 -6.61 3.58 18.10
CA THR A 242 -7.15 2.27 18.50
C THR A 242 -6.50 1.74 19.77
N ASP A 243 -5.17 1.87 19.91
CA ASP A 243 -4.42 1.31 21.05
C ASP A 243 -4.14 2.35 22.13
N GLY A 244 -4.61 3.60 21.95
CA GLY A 244 -4.44 4.70 22.92
C GLY A 244 -2.99 5.08 23.16
N LYS A 245 -2.09 4.86 22.18
CA LYS A 245 -0.67 5.19 22.33
C LYS A 245 -0.46 6.71 22.31
N PRO A 246 0.45 7.25 23.13
CA PRO A 246 0.68 8.70 23.24
C PRO A 246 1.53 9.27 22.11
N PHE A 247 1.76 8.52 21.04
CA PHE A 247 2.68 8.89 19.97
C PHE A 247 2.28 10.19 19.29
N LYS A 248 3.28 10.86 18.72
CA LYS A 248 3.10 12.06 17.90
C LYS A 248 3.73 11.84 16.53
N ILE A 249 3.09 12.41 15.50
CA ILE A 249 3.54 12.38 14.11
C ILE A 249 4.15 13.73 13.77
N VAL A 250 5.29 13.72 13.07
CA VAL A 250 5.95 14.89 12.51
C VAL A 250 5.90 14.77 11.00
N TRP A 251 5.24 15.74 10.36
CA TRP A 251 4.96 15.74 8.92
C TRP A 251 6.01 16.49 8.10
N ASN A 252 6.71 17.44 8.69
CA ASN A 252 7.70 18.25 7.97
C ASN A 252 8.85 17.37 7.47
N ASN A 253 9.14 17.45 6.18
CA ASN A 253 10.02 16.58 5.41
C ASN A 253 9.50 15.13 5.26
N GLN A 254 8.19 14.91 5.35
CA GLN A 254 7.59 13.64 4.95
C GLN A 254 7.89 13.31 3.48
N ILE A 255 7.86 12.03 3.15
CA ILE A 255 7.87 11.58 1.76
C ILE A 255 6.51 10.97 1.45
N LEU A 256 5.86 11.47 0.40
CA LEU A 256 4.57 10.98 -0.06
C LEU A 256 4.77 9.88 -1.09
N GLU A 257 4.00 8.82 -0.93
CA GLU A 257 3.95 7.68 -1.84
C GLU A 257 2.52 7.23 -2.06
N TYR A 258 2.35 6.33 -3.03
CA TYR A 258 1.06 5.74 -3.37
C TYR A 258 1.13 4.22 -3.29
N ASP A 259 0.20 3.61 -2.57
CA ASP A 259 -0.06 2.20 -2.75
C ASP A 259 -0.81 2.00 -4.07
N MET A 260 -0.38 1.01 -4.82
CA MET A 260 -0.94 0.69 -6.13
C MET A 260 -1.53 -0.72 -6.12
N ILE A 261 -2.44 -0.97 -7.04
CA ILE A 261 -2.95 -2.30 -7.33
C ILE A 261 -2.81 -2.59 -8.82
N ALA A 262 -2.39 -3.81 -9.12
CA ALA A 262 -2.11 -4.25 -10.48
C ALA A 262 -2.70 -5.63 -10.75
N ILE A 263 -2.89 -5.95 -12.03
CA ILE A 263 -3.32 -7.28 -12.49
C ILE A 263 -2.05 -8.04 -12.94
N PRO A 264 -1.69 -9.18 -12.31
CA PRO A 264 -0.62 -10.03 -12.80
C PRO A 264 -0.96 -10.59 -14.18
N LYS A 265 0.03 -10.68 -15.05
CA LYS A 265 -0.16 -11.28 -16.38
C LYS A 265 -0.58 -12.72 -16.28
N GLY A 266 -1.67 -13.07 -16.96
CA GLY A 266 -2.25 -14.41 -16.91
C GLY A 266 -3.14 -14.67 -15.69
N ALA A 267 -3.60 -13.64 -15.00
CA ALA A 267 -4.64 -13.73 -13.96
C ALA A 267 -5.88 -14.44 -14.49
N LYS A 268 -6.52 -15.26 -13.65
CA LYS A 268 -7.62 -16.14 -14.07
C LYS A 268 -8.95 -15.40 -14.28
N SER A 269 -9.16 -14.31 -13.52
CA SER A 269 -10.44 -13.59 -13.47
C SER A 269 -10.27 -12.10 -13.85
N PRO A 270 -9.71 -11.77 -15.04
CA PRO A 270 -9.40 -10.39 -15.40
C PRO A 270 -10.64 -9.48 -15.43
N ASP A 271 -11.80 -9.98 -15.86
CA ASP A 271 -13.05 -9.18 -15.86
C ASP A 271 -13.51 -8.85 -14.43
N LEU A 272 -13.36 -9.78 -13.48
CA LEU A 272 -13.65 -9.51 -12.07
C LEU A 272 -12.64 -8.54 -11.47
N ALA A 273 -11.36 -8.68 -11.85
CA ALA A 273 -10.31 -7.74 -11.45
C ALA A 273 -10.67 -6.31 -11.91
N TYR A 274 -11.04 -6.11 -13.17
CA TYR A 274 -11.49 -4.81 -13.68
C TYR A 274 -12.74 -4.29 -12.96
N LYS A 275 -13.71 -5.16 -12.69
CA LYS A 275 -14.94 -4.79 -11.94
C LYS A 275 -14.56 -4.29 -10.52
N TYR A 276 -13.62 -4.94 -9.87
CA TYR A 276 -13.12 -4.51 -8.57
C TYR A 276 -12.33 -3.18 -8.66
N LEU A 277 -11.43 -3.05 -9.64
CA LEU A 277 -10.68 -1.81 -9.87
C LEU A 277 -11.63 -0.62 -10.13
N ALA A 278 -12.67 -0.80 -10.95
CA ALA A 278 -13.70 0.22 -11.17
C ALA A 278 -14.40 0.61 -9.87
N TYR A 279 -14.78 -0.39 -9.06
CA TYR A 279 -15.48 -0.17 -7.79
C TYR A 279 -14.66 0.66 -6.80
N ILE A 280 -13.39 0.30 -6.57
CA ILE A 280 -12.53 1.03 -5.63
C ILE A 280 -12.11 2.40 -6.15
N SER A 281 -12.14 2.60 -7.48
CA SER A 281 -11.80 3.85 -8.15
C SER A 281 -12.96 4.86 -8.19
N GLU A 282 -14.17 4.48 -7.80
CA GLU A 282 -15.24 5.44 -7.61
C GLU A 282 -14.89 6.42 -6.47
N PRO A 283 -15.10 7.75 -6.63
CA PRO A 283 -14.66 8.74 -5.64
C PRO A 283 -15.12 8.43 -4.22
N LYS A 284 -16.39 8.03 -4.05
CA LYS A 284 -16.97 7.67 -2.77
C LYS A 284 -16.31 6.43 -2.15
N ASN A 285 -16.02 5.41 -2.95
CA ASN A 285 -15.41 4.18 -2.49
C ASN A 285 -13.91 4.38 -2.21
N ASN A 286 -13.20 5.16 -3.04
CA ASN A 286 -11.81 5.51 -2.79
C ASN A 286 -11.63 6.27 -1.48
N ALA A 287 -12.48 7.29 -1.23
CA ALA A 287 -12.48 8.05 0.03
C ALA A 287 -12.76 7.20 1.27
N LYS A 288 -13.47 6.07 1.12
CA LYS A 288 -13.94 5.26 2.26
C LYS A 288 -12.80 4.61 3.05
N LEU A 289 -11.64 4.38 2.43
CA LEU A 289 -10.47 3.84 3.11
C LEU A 289 -10.04 4.76 4.28
N ALA A 290 -10.09 6.08 4.09
CA ALA A 290 -9.72 7.07 5.11
C ALA A 290 -10.55 6.99 6.41
N SER A 291 -11.70 6.28 6.39
CA SER A 291 -12.51 6.03 7.58
C SER A 291 -11.96 4.90 8.47
N TYR A 292 -11.02 4.12 7.97
CA TYR A 292 -10.47 2.94 8.68
C TYR A 292 -8.95 3.03 8.89
N ILE A 293 -8.26 3.75 8.02
CA ILE A 293 -6.84 4.08 8.14
C ILE A 293 -6.61 5.46 7.53
N THR A 294 -5.78 6.29 8.14
CA THR A 294 -5.57 7.68 7.72
C THR A 294 -4.61 7.80 6.53
N TYR A 295 -4.94 7.10 5.45
CA TYR A 295 -4.35 7.28 4.13
C TYR A 295 -5.26 8.12 3.25
N GLY A 296 -4.67 8.96 2.43
CA GLY A 296 -5.42 9.90 1.61
C GLY A 296 -5.99 9.25 0.34
N PRO A 297 -7.15 9.67 -0.16
CA PRO A 297 -7.63 9.19 -1.45
C PRO A 297 -6.73 9.68 -2.58
N VAL A 298 -6.59 8.85 -3.62
CA VAL A 298 -5.85 9.19 -4.85
C VAL A 298 -6.74 9.77 -5.95
N ARG A 299 -8.05 9.81 -5.74
CA ARG A 299 -8.98 10.49 -6.63
C ARG A 299 -9.07 11.97 -6.27
N THR A 300 -8.85 12.86 -7.24
CA THR A 300 -8.92 14.32 -7.05
C THR A 300 -10.31 14.82 -6.65
N ASP A 301 -11.35 14.05 -6.98
CA ASP A 301 -12.76 14.35 -6.69
C ASP A 301 -13.30 13.59 -5.46
N ALA A 302 -12.44 12.90 -4.70
CA ALA A 302 -12.85 12.10 -3.55
C ALA A 302 -12.89 12.88 -2.22
N ALA A 303 -12.20 14.01 -2.10
CA ALA A 303 -12.04 14.74 -0.84
C ALA A 303 -13.38 15.11 -0.16
N SER A 304 -14.43 15.39 -0.94
CA SER A 304 -15.76 15.71 -0.42
C SER A 304 -16.47 14.54 0.27
N PHE A 305 -16.00 13.31 0.06
CA PHE A 305 -16.54 12.10 0.68
C PHE A 305 -15.74 11.65 1.91
N VAL A 306 -14.60 12.29 2.20
CA VAL A 306 -13.82 12.01 3.41
C VAL A 306 -14.48 12.69 4.60
N ALA A 307 -14.56 12.00 5.74
CA ALA A 307 -15.09 12.56 6.98
C ALA A 307 -14.21 13.75 7.45
N SER A 308 -14.85 14.82 7.93
CA SER A 308 -14.16 16.06 8.28
C SER A 308 -13.13 15.94 9.40
N ASP A 309 -13.28 14.96 10.28
CA ASP A 309 -12.35 14.64 11.37
C ASP A 309 -11.17 13.79 10.92
N ALA A 310 -11.28 13.11 9.77
CA ALA A 310 -10.19 12.35 9.16
C ALA A 310 -9.29 13.25 8.29
N LEU A 311 -9.84 14.26 7.61
CA LEU A 311 -9.09 15.13 6.71
C LEU A 311 -7.78 15.68 7.29
N PRO A 312 -7.74 16.22 8.55
CA PRO A 312 -6.50 16.75 9.13
C PRO A 312 -5.44 15.69 9.45
N LYS A 313 -5.80 14.40 9.39
CA LYS A 313 -4.90 13.29 9.70
C LYS A 313 -4.30 12.66 8.43
N LEU A 314 -4.72 13.13 7.23
CA LEU A 314 -4.25 12.59 5.97
C LEU A 314 -2.87 13.15 5.59
N PRO A 315 -1.98 12.38 4.95
CA PRO A 315 -0.65 12.85 4.57
C PRO A 315 -0.70 13.98 3.53
N ASN A 316 -1.73 13.98 2.70
CA ASN A 316 -2.00 14.99 1.67
C ASN A 316 -2.95 16.10 2.15
N ALA A 317 -3.15 16.27 3.46
CA ALA A 317 -3.86 17.42 4.01
C ALA A 317 -3.09 18.73 3.70
N PRO A 318 -3.78 19.85 3.37
CA PRO A 318 -3.13 21.11 3.02
C PRO A 318 -2.09 21.58 4.04
N ASP A 319 -2.36 21.42 5.33
CA ASP A 319 -1.44 21.82 6.40
C ASP A 319 -0.15 21.00 6.39
N HIS A 320 -0.23 19.71 6.02
CA HIS A 320 0.93 18.81 5.95
C HIS A 320 1.77 19.05 4.69
N LEU A 321 1.18 19.65 3.65
CA LEU A 321 1.86 20.03 2.41
C LEU A 321 2.34 21.48 2.42
N SER A 322 2.03 22.26 3.45
CA SER A 322 2.46 23.67 3.57
C SER A 322 3.94 23.81 3.95
N GLY A 323 4.55 22.76 4.54
CA GLY A 323 5.97 22.68 4.89
C GLY A 323 6.82 22.06 3.77
N ALA A 324 8.03 21.67 4.13
CA ALA A 324 8.86 20.89 3.21
C ALA A 324 8.35 19.43 3.16
N TYR A 325 8.20 18.92 1.97
CA TYR A 325 7.89 17.50 1.71
C TYR A 325 8.52 17.08 0.38
N LEU A 326 8.58 15.77 0.16
CA LEU A 326 9.05 15.16 -1.08
C LEU A 326 7.95 14.21 -1.59
N VAL A 327 7.77 14.12 -2.89
CA VAL A 327 7.03 13.02 -3.51
C VAL A 327 8.06 12.02 -4.01
N ALA A 328 7.90 10.76 -3.70
CA ALA A 328 8.81 9.71 -4.16
C ALA A 328 8.83 9.68 -5.69
N ASP A 329 10.02 9.76 -6.26
CA ASP A 329 10.22 9.71 -7.71
C ASP A 329 10.20 8.26 -8.17
N THR A 330 9.07 7.89 -8.78
CA THR A 330 8.81 6.53 -9.24
C THR A 330 9.77 6.10 -10.35
N GLU A 331 10.09 7.01 -11.27
CA GLU A 331 11.00 6.71 -12.39
C GLU A 331 12.42 6.49 -11.87
N PHE A 332 12.88 7.35 -10.95
CA PHE A 332 14.18 7.18 -10.31
C PHE A 332 14.30 5.82 -9.61
N TRP A 333 13.31 5.44 -8.79
CA TRP A 333 13.35 4.15 -8.11
C TRP A 333 13.14 2.96 -9.04
N GLY A 334 12.45 3.14 -10.15
CA GLY A 334 12.37 2.18 -11.25
C GLY A 334 13.73 1.90 -11.86
N ASP A 335 14.48 2.95 -12.19
CA ASP A 335 15.77 2.89 -12.90
C ASP A 335 16.93 2.46 -12.00
N TYR A 336 17.00 2.99 -10.77
CA TYR A 336 18.17 2.84 -9.88
C TYR A 336 17.93 1.92 -8.69
N GLY A 337 16.68 1.56 -8.41
CA GLY A 337 16.28 0.89 -7.15
C GLY A 337 16.99 -0.44 -6.92
N GLU A 338 17.12 -1.29 -7.95
CA GLU A 338 17.77 -2.60 -7.80
C GLU A 338 19.24 -2.46 -7.36
N ASP A 339 20.00 -1.55 -7.96
CA ASP A 339 21.41 -1.35 -7.62
C ASP A 339 21.57 -0.67 -6.26
N LEU A 340 20.69 0.26 -5.92
CA LEU A 340 20.68 0.89 -4.59
C LEU A 340 20.33 -0.09 -3.49
N VAL A 341 19.41 -1.04 -3.71
CA VAL A 341 19.11 -2.13 -2.78
C VAL A 341 20.32 -3.03 -2.56
N LYS A 342 21.01 -3.45 -3.62
CA LYS A 342 22.25 -4.24 -3.53
C LYS A 342 23.31 -3.49 -2.71
N ARG A 343 23.50 -2.21 -2.99
CA ARG A 343 24.47 -1.37 -2.31
C ARG A 343 24.11 -1.14 -0.84
N PHE A 344 22.83 -0.90 -0.54
CA PHE A 344 22.33 -0.74 0.83
C PHE A 344 22.54 -2.00 1.65
N ASN A 345 22.25 -3.17 1.11
CA ASN A 345 22.49 -4.46 1.77
C ASN A 345 23.96 -4.70 2.05
N ALA A 346 24.85 -4.35 1.10
CA ALA A 346 26.30 -4.42 1.30
C ALA A 346 26.79 -3.44 2.38
N TRP A 347 26.21 -2.24 2.43
CA TRP A 347 26.50 -1.23 3.46
C TRP A 347 26.02 -1.67 4.85
N LEU A 348 24.84 -2.31 4.95
CA LEU A 348 24.33 -2.84 6.22
C LEU A 348 25.25 -3.91 6.81
N ALA A 349 25.91 -4.70 5.98
CA ALA A 349 26.79 -5.80 6.40
C ALA A 349 28.16 -5.34 6.93
N GLN A 350 28.54 -4.09 6.77
CA GLN A 350 29.75 -3.46 7.29
C GLN A 350 29.56 -3.02 8.75
#